data_dc83611917111ae0e79ac9c90d925981
#
_entry.id   dc83611917111ae0e79ac9c90d925981
#
_cell.length_a   1.000
_cell.length_b   1.000
_cell.length_c   1.000
_cell.angle_alpha   90.00
_cell.angle_beta   90.00
_cell.angle_gamma   90.00
#
_symmetry.space_group_name_H-M   'P 1'
#
loop_
_entity.id
_entity.type
_entity.pdbx_description
1 polymer ?
#
loop_
_entity_poly.entity_id
_entity_poly.type
_entity_poly.pdbx_seq_one_letter_code
_entity_poly.pdbx_strand_id
1 'polypeptide(L)'
;PVHGKRGRTRLVPLHPTAVTPLRDYAEHRNRRYGRGDEAAFFRTDASARISYNTAHHAFSQVRRELGWTADGRTRQPRIHDLRHTMVVRRIQTWHAEGVDVGARLPLLATYLGHAELRALYWYLSATPELMRIIGVRFDAFATSPWVGV
;
A
#
# COMPACT_ATOMS: atom_id res chain seq x y z
N PRO A 1 12.87 -8.62 5.92
CA PRO A 1 13.08 -8.39 4.50
C PRO A 1 11.94 -8.97 3.66
N VAL A 2 11.66 -8.37 2.51
CA VAL A 2 10.71 -8.89 1.52
C VAL A 2 11.49 -9.22 0.25
N HIS A 3 11.36 -10.46 -0.19
CA HIS A 3 11.98 -10.93 -1.43
C HIS A 3 11.02 -10.66 -2.60
N GLY A 4 11.42 -9.81 -3.50
CA GLY A 4 10.65 -9.43 -4.68
C GLY A 4 11.02 -10.21 -5.92
N LYS A 5 10.35 -9.93 -7.01
CA LYS A 5 10.70 -10.49 -8.33
C LYS A 5 12.14 -10.11 -8.72
N ARG A 6 12.82 -10.97 -9.47
CA ARG A 6 14.22 -10.79 -9.96
C ARG A 6 15.25 -10.73 -8.83
N GLY A 7 15.05 -11.45 -7.73
CA GLY A 7 16.02 -11.54 -6.62
C GLY A 7 16.21 -10.27 -5.80
N ARG A 8 15.42 -9.23 -6.01
CA ARG A 8 15.54 -7.99 -5.24
C ARG A 8 14.96 -8.15 -3.84
N THR A 9 15.77 -7.90 -2.83
CA THR A 9 15.34 -7.87 -1.42
C THR A 9 15.24 -6.43 -0.95
N ARG A 10 14.20 -6.13 -0.19
CA ARG A 10 14.04 -4.82 0.45
C ARG A 10 13.56 -4.95 1.89
N LEU A 11 13.91 -3.99 2.70
CA LEU A 11 13.31 -3.80 4.01
C LEU A 11 12.06 -2.94 3.85
N VAL A 12 10.95 -3.42 4.39
CA VAL A 12 9.69 -2.70 4.41
C VAL A 12 9.42 -2.32 5.86
N PRO A 13 9.50 -1.03 6.23
CA PRO A 13 9.14 -0.58 7.57
C PRO A 13 7.65 -0.83 7.79
N LEU A 14 7.33 -1.32 8.99
CA LEU A 14 5.95 -1.56 9.41
C LEU A 14 5.51 -0.47 10.37
N HIS A 15 4.28 -0.02 10.24
CA HIS A 15 3.68 0.88 11.21
C HIS A 15 3.49 0.16 12.56
N PRO A 16 3.66 0.83 13.72
CA PRO A 16 3.51 0.21 15.03
C PRO A 16 2.20 -0.56 15.22
N THR A 17 1.10 -0.07 14.68
CA THR A 17 -0.21 -0.75 14.72
C THR A 17 -0.24 -2.11 14.02
N ALA A 18 0.67 -2.35 13.07
CA ALA A 18 0.81 -3.64 12.40
C ALA A 18 1.82 -4.57 13.11
N VAL A 19 2.80 -3.98 13.82
CA VAL A 19 3.85 -4.75 14.49
C VAL A 19 3.28 -5.60 15.61
N THR A 20 2.40 -5.05 16.46
CA THR A 20 1.82 -5.76 17.60
C THR A 20 1.06 -7.02 17.15
N PRO A 21 0.03 -6.95 16.28
CA PRO A 21 -0.71 -8.15 15.89
C PRO A 21 0.16 -9.16 15.12
N LEU A 22 1.17 -8.70 14.38
CA LEU A 22 2.09 -9.61 13.71
C LEU A 22 3.02 -10.33 14.70
N ARG A 23 3.43 -9.67 15.77
CA ARG A 23 4.22 -10.28 16.85
C ARG A 23 3.39 -11.32 17.60
N ASP A 24 2.18 -10.98 17.98
CA ASP A 24 1.26 -11.89 18.67
C ASP A 24 0.99 -13.15 17.83
N TYR A 25 0.76 -12.94 16.53
CA TYR A 25 0.64 -14.06 15.59
C TYR A 25 1.92 -14.91 15.53
N ALA A 26 3.09 -14.29 15.46
CA ALA A 26 4.36 -15.01 15.41
C ALA A 26 4.60 -15.81 16.68
N GLU A 27 4.26 -15.30 17.85
CA GLU A 27 4.37 -16.00 19.13
C GLU A 27 3.42 -17.19 19.18
N HIS A 28 2.14 -17.01 18.80
CA HIS A 28 1.16 -18.08 18.73
C HIS A 28 1.60 -19.18 17.76
N ARG A 29 2.04 -18.79 16.55
CA ARG A 29 2.57 -19.71 15.55
C ARG A 29 3.76 -20.52 16.09
N ASN A 30 4.72 -19.84 16.74
CA ASN A 30 5.94 -20.48 17.26
C ASN A 30 5.63 -21.46 18.38
N ARG A 31 4.63 -21.16 19.23
CA ARG A 31 4.16 -22.11 20.25
C ARG A 31 3.54 -23.37 19.62
N ARG A 32 2.80 -23.20 18.54
CA ARG A 32 2.06 -24.30 17.91
C ARG A 32 2.93 -25.17 17.00
N TYR A 33 3.89 -24.58 16.28
CA TYR A 33 4.62 -25.24 15.20
C TYR A 33 6.15 -25.24 15.39
N GLY A 34 6.63 -24.70 16.48
CA GLY A 34 8.06 -24.51 16.70
C GLY A 34 8.65 -23.33 15.91
N ARG A 35 9.87 -22.93 16.29
CA ARG A 35 10.66 -21.94 15.54
C ARG A 35 11.43 -22.66 14.45
N GLY A 36 11.11 -22.36 13.19
CA GLY A 36 11.90 -22.79 12.03
C GLY A 36 12.39 -21.57 11.28
N ASP A 37 13.70 -21.45 11.09
CA ASP A 37 14.32 -20.26 10.47
C ASP A 37 13.91 -20.05 9.01
N GLU A 38 13.60 -21.13 8.30
CA GLU A 38 13.16 -21.12 6.90
C GLU A 38 11.64 -21.17 6.71
N ALA A 39 10.88 -21.19 7.79
CA ALA A 39 9.43 -21.32 7.72
C ALA A 39 8.78 -20.03 7.19
N ALA A 40 7.76 -20.20 6.34
CA ALA A 40 6.92 -19.07 5.93
C ALA A 40 6.32 -18.38 7.16
N PHE A 41 6.25 -17.04 7.13
CA PHE A 41 5.69 -16.28 8.24
C PHE A 41 4.24 -16.69 8.51
N PHE A 42 3.39 -16.68 7.49
CA PHE A 42 2.02 -17.15 7.59
C PHE A 42 1.91 -18.62 7.19
N ARG A 43 1.30 -19.41 8.07
CA ARG A 43 1.19 -20.87 7.91
C ARG A 43 -0.25 -21.32 8.08
N THR A 44 -0.59 -22.44 7.45
CA THR A 44 -1.85 -23.17 7.67
C THR A 44 -1.72 -24.09 8.88
N ASP A 45 -2.83 -24.68 9.33
CA ASP A 45 -2.83 -25.71 10.38
C ASP A 45 -1.99 -26.94 10.01
N ALA A 46 -1.87 -27.26 8.73
CA ALA A 46 -0.96 -28.29 8.22
C ALA A 46 0.52 -27.83 8.22
N SER A 47 0.85 -26.72 8.88
CA SER A 47 2.21 -26.17 8.94
C SER A 47 2.82 -25.77 7.60
N ALA A 48 2.02 -25.69 6.55
CA ALA A 48 2.43 -25.28 5.22
C ALA A 48 2.28 -23.75 5.02
N ARG A 49 3.04 -23.19 4.08
CA ARG A 49 2.86 -21.80 3.64
C ARG A 49 1.44 -21.59 3.14
N ILE A 50 0.79 -20.51 3.54
CA ILE A 50 -0.53 -20.16 2.98
C ILE A 50 -0.44 -19.97 1.47
N SER A 51 -1.43 -20.50 0.75
CA SER A 51 -1.57 -20.28 -0.69
C SER A 51 -2.15 -18.89 -0.97
N TYR A 52 -1.97 -18.41 -2.21
CA TYR A 52 -2.65 -17.20 -2.68
C TYR A 52 -4.18 -17.31 -2.53
N ASN A 53 -4.74 -18.48 -2.85
CA ASN A 53 -6.18 -18.71 -2.73
C ASN A 53 -6.67 -18.63 -1.29
N THR A 54 -5.90 -19.13 -0.32
CA THR A 54 -6.21 -19.01 1.10
C THR A 54 -6.24 -17.55 1.54
N ALA A 55 -5.22 -16.77 1.15
CA ALA A 55 -5.17 -15.33 1.45
C ALA A 55 -6.32 -14.56 0.77
N HIS A 56 -6.63 -14.90 -0.47
CA HIS A 56 -7.74 -14.29 -1.21
C HIS A 56 -9.10 -14.63 -0.59
N HIS A 57 -9.30 -15.86 -0.14
CA HIS A 57 -10.52 -16.28 0.54
C HIS A 57 -10.70 -15.51 1.86
N ALA A 58 -9.67 -15.44 2.70
CA ALA A 58 -9.69 -14.67 3.95
C ALA A 58 -10.02 -13.17 3.69
N PHE A 59 -9.37 -12.57 2.69
CA PHE A 59 -9.70 -11.19 2.29
C PHE A 59 -11.16 -11.03 1.85
N SER A 60 -11.70 -12.01 1.11
CA SER A 60 -13.08 -11.99 0.66
C SER A 60 -14.08 -12.10 1.80
N GLN A 61 -13.74 -12.81 2.88
CA GLN A 61 -14.55 -12.85 4.10
C GLN A 61 -14.55 -11.48 4.80
N VAL A 62 -13.35 -10.94 5.09
CA VAL A 62 -13.20 -9.62 5.72
C VAL A 62 -13.92 -8.54 4.91
N ARG A 63 -13.80 -8.56 3.59
CA ARG A 63 -14.48 -7.63 2.69
C ARG A 63 -16.00 -7.69 2.85
N ARG A 64 -16.58 -8.90 2.95
CA ARG A 64 -18.03 -9.07 3.15
C ARG A 64 -18.49 -8.56 4.51
N GLU A 65 -17.73 -8.85 5.56
CA GLU A 65 -18.00 -8.38 6.92
C GLU A 65 -17.96 -6.85 7.01
N LEU A 66 -17.06 -6.20 6.27
CA LEU A 66 -16.93 -4.75 6.19
C LEU A 66 -17.94 -4.10 5.21
N GLY A 67 -18.78 -4.88 4.55
CA GLY A 67 -19.73 -4.36 3.58
C GLY A 67 -19.08 -3.78 2.31
N TRP A 68 -17.84 -4.12 2.01
CA TRP A 68 -17.14 -3.65 0.81
C TRP A 68 -17.62 -4.44 -0.41
N THR A 69 -18.74 -4.04 -0.96
CA THR A 69 -19.37 -4.66 -2.13
C THR A 69 -19.26 -3.78 -3.37
N ALA A 70 -19.44 -4.36 -4.54
CA ALA A 70 -19.65 -3.59 -5.75
C ALA A 70 -21.01 -2.89 -5.69
N ASP A 71 -21.06 -1.64 -6.11
CA ASP A 71 -22.26 -0.81 -6.17
C ASP A 71 -22.95 -0.79 -7.55
N GLY A 72 -22.59 -1.73 -8.43
CA GLY A 72 -23.05 -1.79 -9.80
C GLY A 72 -22.28 -0.87 -10.77
N ARG A 73 -21.55 0.13 -10.26
CA ARG A 73 -20.69 1.04 -11.03
C ARG A 73 -19.22 0.72 -10.87
N THR A 74 -18.84 0.14 -9.73
CA THR A 74 -17.47 -0.21 -9.40
C THR A 74 -17.29 -1.71 -9.29
N ARG A 75 -16.10 -2.17 -9.61
CA ARG A 75 -15.69 -3.57 -9.41
C ARG A 75 -15.49 -3.84 -7.92
N GLN A 76 -15.72 -5.08 -7.52
CA GLN A 76 -15.41 -5.52 -6.16
C GLN A 76 -13.94 -5.27 -5.78
N PRO A 77 -13.68 -4.69 -4.58
CA PRO A 77 -12.34 -4.46 -4.09
C PRO A 77 -11.52 -5.75 -4.00
N ARG A 78 -10.25 -5.70 -4.39
CA ARG A 78 -9.28 -6.78 -4.36
C ARG A 78 -8.15 -6.46 -3.38
N ILE A 79 -7.38 -7.46 -2.97
CA ILE A 79 -6.18 -7.25 -2.14
C ILE A 79 -5.25 -6.20 -2.75
N HIS A 80 -5.08 -6.21 -4.08
CA HIS A 80 -4.21 -5.24 -4.77
C HIS A 80 -4.72 -3.80 -4.66
N ASP A 81 -6.01 -3.61 -4.53
CA ASP A 81 -6.62 -2.28 -4.41
C ASP A 81 -6.29 -1.62 -3.05
N LEU A 82 -5.95 -2.40 -2.01
CA LEU A 82 -5.38 -1.88 -0.76
C LEU A 82 -4.06 -1.15 -1.00
N ARG A 83 -3.23 -1.69 -1.89
CA ARG A 83 -1.97 -1.06 -2.29
C ARG A 83 -2.22 0.25 -3.04
N HIS A 84 -3.17 0.27 -3.97
CA HIS A 84 -3.59 1.49 -4.66
C HIS A 84 -4.04 2.56 -3.67
N THR A 85 -4.95 2.19 -2.78
CA THR A 85 -5.49 3.10 -1.76
C THR A 85 -4.37 3.69 -0.89
N MET A 86 -3.40 2.87 -0.48
CA MET A 86 -2.27 3.34 0.32
C MET A 86 -1.42 4.36 -0.44
N VAL A 87 -1.13 4.11 -1.71
CA VAL A 87 -0.34 5.03 -2.55
C VAL A 87 -1.07 6.36 -2.72
N VAL A 88 -2.33 6.30 -3.12
CA VAL A 88 -3.15 7.52 -3.33
C VAL A 88 -3.25 8.33 -2.05
N ARG A 89 -3.60 7.71 -0.92
CA ARG A 89 -3.69 8.40 0.38
C ARG A 89 -2.36 9.01 0.81
N ARG A 90 -1.23 8.32 0.58
CA ARG A 90 0.09 8.85 0.92
C ARG A 90 0.41 10.10 0.10
N ILE A 91 0.12 10.08 -1.19
CA ILE A 91 0.34 11.23 -2.08
C ILE A 91 -0.58 12.39 -1.67
N GLN A 92 -1.85 12.13 -1.38
CA GLN A 92 -2.80 13.14 -0.88
C GLN A 92 -2.30 13.79 0.42
N THR A 93 -1.83 12.98 1.38
CA THR A 93 -1.28 13.47 2.64
C THR A 93 -0.07 14.38 2.39
N TRP A 94 0.87 13.97 1.55
CA TRP A 94 2.02 14.82 1.22
C TRP A 94 1.62 16.13 0.55
N HIS A 95 0.63 16.11 -0.33
CA HIS A 95 0.08 17.33 -0.89
C HIS A 95 -0.55 18.24 0.17
N ALA A 96 -1.32 17.67 1.10
CA ALA A 96 -1.94 18.44 2.19
C ALA A 96 -0.90 19.04 3.15
N GLU A 97 0.19 18.31 3.40
CA GLU A 97 1.31 18.74 4.25
C GLU A 97 2.27 19.72 3.54
N GLY A 98 2.05 20.04 2.27
CA GLY A 98 2.94 20.92 1.49
C GLY A 98 4.29 20.27 1.13
N VAL A 99 4.43 18.95 1.27
CA VAL A 99 5.65 18.23 0.95
C VAL A 99 5.86 18.17 -0.56
N ASP A 100 7.10 18.30 -1.02
CA ASP A 100 7.47 18.04 -2.41
C ASP A 100 7.26 16.56 -2.73
N VAL A 101 6.14 16.27 -3.40
CA VAL A 101 5.77 14.90 -3.79
C VAL A 101 6.78 14.32 -4.76
N GLY A 102 7.30 15.14 -5.69
CA GLY A 102 8.28 14.71 -6.68
C GLY A 102 9.53 14.13 -6.00
N ALA A 103 10.06 14.83 -5.00
CA ALA A 103 11.21 14.37 -4.23
C ALA A 103 10.94 13.09 -3.41
N ARG A 104 9.67 12.81 -3.06
CA ARG A 104 9.27 11.63 -2.27
C ARG A 104 8.89 10.40 -3.09
N LEU A 105 8.58 10.56 -4.38
CA LEU A 105 8.20 9.45 -5.26
C LEU A 105 9.24 8.32 -5.34
N PRO A 106 10.57 8.57 -5.41
CA PRO A 106 11.56 7.49 -5.41
C PRO A 106 11.52 6.62 -4.16
N LEU A 107 11.28 7.22 -2.99
CA LEU A 107 11.13 6.49 -1.73
C LEU A 107 9.89 5.61 -1.74
N LEU A 108 8.79 6.12 -2.26
CA LEU A 108 7.54 5.37 -2.40
C LEU A 108 7.70 4.22 -3.39
N ALA A 109 8.39 4.44 -4.52
CA ALA A 109 8.72 3.38 -5.48
C ALA A 109 9.52 2.26 -4.84
N THR A 110 10.56 2.60 -4.07
CA THR A 110 11.38 1.65 -3.32
C THR A 110 10.55 0.86 -2.32
N TYR A 111 9.71 1.54 -1.53
CA TYR A 111 8.81 0.91 -0.58
C TYR A 111 7.89 -0.12 -1.26
N LEU A 112 7.31 0.26 -2.40
CA LEU A 112 6.44 -0.59 -3.20
C LEU A 112 7.19 -1.71 -3.94
N GLY A 113 8.50 -1.56 -4.16
CA GLY A 113 9.30 -2.47 -4.97
C GLY A 113 9.05 -2.30 -6.47
N HIS A 114 8.66 -1.10 -6.91
CA HIS A 114 8.63 -0.77 -8.31
C HIS A 114 10.05 -0.57 -8.84
N ALA A 115 10.37 -1.21 -9.96
CA ALA A 115 11.67 -1.03 -10.62
C ALA A 115 11.78 0.33 -11.32
N GLU A 116 10.66 0.92 -11.69
CA GLU A 116 10.56 2.15 -12.46
C GLU A 116 9.57 3.12 -11.81
N LEU A 117 9.95 4.38 -11.73
CA LEU A 117 9.10 5.48 -11.25
C LEU A 117 7.85 5.66 -12.13
N ARG A 118 7.96 5.31 -13.42
CA ARG A 118 6.86 5.42 -14.38
C ARG A 118 5.58 4.73 -13.90
N ALA A 119 5.73 3.63 -13.17
CA ALA A 119 4.59 2.93 -12.58
C ALA A 119 3.84 3.76 -11.52
N LEU A 120 4.46 4.80 -10.97
CA LEU A 120 3.83 5.71 -10.00
C LEU A 120 3.14 6.90 -10.66
N TYR A 121 3.58 7.33 -11.84
CA TYR A 121 2.94 8.46 -12.54
C TYR A 121 1.47 8.20 -12.84
N TRP A 122 1.11 6.93 -13.08
CA TRP A 122 -0.29 6.56 -13.26
C TRP A 122 -1.15 6.92 -12.04
N TYR A 123 -0.60 6.82 -10.82
CA TYR A 123 -1.31 7.21 -9.60
C TYR A 123 -1.50 8.72 -9.47
N LEU A 124 -0.59 9.51 -10.04
CA LEU A 124 -0.68 10.98 -10.01
C LEU A 124 -1.77 11.50 -10.95
N SER A 125 -2.03 10.80 -12.05
CA SER A 125 -2.99 11.21 -13.06
C SER A 125 -4.36 10.55 -12.95
N ALA A 126 -4.52 9.54 -12.08
CA ALA A 126 -5.66 8.61 -12.14
C ALA A 126 -6.77 8.87 -11.11
N THR A 127 -6.62 9.85 -10.22
CA THR A 127 -7.67 10.10 -9.22
C THR A 127 -8.25 11.50 -9.33
N PRO A 128 -9.60 11.62 -9.40
CA PRO A 128 -10.28 12.92 -9.42
C PRO A 128 -9.87 13.83 -8.26
N GLU A 129 -9.63 13.24 -7.06
CA GLU A 129 -9.20 13.97 -5.86
C GLU A 129 -7.84 14.63 -6.04
N LEU A 130 -6.87 13.92 -6.63
CA LEU A 130 -5.55 14.49 -6.93
C LEU A 130 -5.64 15.58 -7.98
N MET A 131 -6.45 15.40 -9.02
CA MET A 131 -6.70 16.43 -10.02
C MET A 131 -7.33 17.68 -9.40
N ARG A 132 -8.26 17.53 -8.46
CA ARG A 132 -8.84 18.64 -7.73
C ARG A 132 -7.80 19.38 -6.89
N ILE A 133 -6.92 18.67 -6.18
CA ILE A 133 -5.84 19.26 -5.38
C ILE A 133 -4.86 20.04 -6.27
N ILE A 134 -4.50 19.47 -7.42
CA ILE A 134 -3.62 20.11 -8.41
C ILE A 134 -4.31 21.36 -8.98
N GLY A 135 -5.60 21.28 -9.33
CA GLY A 135 -6.39 22.41 -9.81
C GLY A 135 -6.41 23.59 -8.83
N VAL A 136 -6.73 23.33 -7.56
CA VAL A 136 -6.73 24.37 -6.51
C VAL A 136 -5.35 25.04 -6.36
N ARG A 137 -4.27 24.27 -6.43
CA ARG A 137 -2.91 24.84 -6.35
C ARG A 137 -2.54 25.64 -7.58
N PHE A 138 -2.97 25.19 -8.76
CA PHE A 138 -2.76 25.93 -10.01
C PHE A 138 -3.52 27.24 -9.99
N ASP A 139 -4.78 27.25 -9.54
CA ASP A 139 -5.58 28.46 -9.41
C ASP A 139 -4.94 29.45 -8.42
N ALA A 140 -4.46 28.96 -7.27
CA ALA A 140 -3.75 29.79 -6.30
C ALA A 140 -2.44 30.39 -6.87
N PHE A 141 -1.71 29.61 -7.66
CA PHE A 141 -0.51 30.08 -8.36
C PHE A 141 -0.85 31.10 -9.46
N ALA A 142 -1.87 30.84 -10.27
CA ALA A 142 -2.30 31.71 -11.36
C ALA A 142 -2.88 33.03 -10.87
N THR A 143 -3.46 33.07 -9.67
CA THR A 143 -4.00 34.29 -9.04
C THR A 143 -2.99 35.01 -8.15
N SER A 144 -1.81 34.42 -7.90
CA SER A 144 -0.74 35.10 -7.16
C SER A 144 -0.17 36.25 -7.99
N PRO A 145 -0.06 37.47 -7.43
CA PRO A 145 0.56 38.58 -8.16
C PRO A 145 2.01 38.21 -8.51
N TRP A 146 2.33 38.32 -9.79
CA TRP A 146 3.70 38.16 -10.27
C TRP A 146 4.61 39.19 -9.56
N VAL A 147 5.41 38.74 -8.62
CA VAL A 147 6.52 39.53 -8.08
C VAL A 147 7.63 39.40 -9.12
N GLY A 148 7.69 40.36 -10.03
CA GLY A 148 8.75 40.42 -11.03
C GLY A 148 10.12 40.56 -10.33
N VAL A 149 11.05 39.71 -10.73
CA VAL A 149 12.48 39.84 -10.45
C VAL A 149 13.07 40.76 -11.48
#